data_cfa3dc2f1156dce511f1b9bc4d7d8431
#
_entry.id   cfa3dc2f1156dce511f1b9bc4d7d8431
#
_cell.length_a   1.000
_cell.length_b   1.000
_cell.length_c   1.000
_cell.angle_alpha   90.00
_cell.angle_beta   90.00
_cell.angle_gamma   90.00
#
_symmetry.space_group_name_H-M   'P 1'
#
loop_
_entity.id
_entity.type
_entity.pdbx_description
1 polymer ?
#
loop_
_entity_poly.entity_id
_entity_poly.type
_entity_poly.pdbx_seq_one_letter_code
_entity_poly.pdbx_strand_id
1 'polypeptide(L)'
;MNKTAFHKISYGLYIITSGQDGKFNGQIANSLFQVTSNPPTVAVSINKENYTHELITASRKFVVSVLSQDTPMTFIGLFGFKSGRSVDKLKDIKTKTGVTGIPIVLDNVLSFIEAEVENEMSCGTHTIFFAKAVEADIIVEGEPLT
;
A
#
# COMPACT_ATOMS: atom_id res chain seq x y z
N MET A 1 -24.16 15.26 -12.89
CA MET A 1 -23.39 13.99 -12.87
C MET A 1 -23.85 13.12 -11.71
N ASN A 2 -24.10 11.86 -11.96
CA ASN A 2 -24.43 10.88 -10.90
C ASN A 2 -23.14 10.23 -10.38
N LYS A 3 -22.64 10.73 -9.26
CA LYS A 3 -21.36 10.28 -8.68
C LYS A 3 -21.39 8.84 -8.16
N THR A 4 -22.58 8.27 -7.94
CA THR A 4 -22.67 6.86 -7.48
C THR A 4 -22.19 5.88 -8.55
N ALA A 5 -22.08 6.33 -9.82
CA ALA A 5 -21.51 5.52 -10.89
C ALA A 5 -20.07 5.07 -10.57
N PHE A 6 -19.31 5.88 -9.84
CA PHE A 6 -17.94 5.55 -9.45
C PHE A 6 -17.87 4.38 -8.45
N HIS A 7 -18.96 4.13 -7.71
CA HIS A 7 -19.03 3.00 -6.77
C HIS A 7 -19.09 1.64 -7.49
N LYS A 8 -19.27 1.64 -8.81
CA LYS A 8 -19.29 0.41 -9.61
C LYS A 8 -17.89 -0.01 -10.07
N ILE A 9 -16.87 0.83 -9.85
CA ILE A 9 -15.49 0.47 -10.20
C ILE A 9 -15.03 -0.64 -9.27
N SER A 10 -14.57 -1.75 -9.85
CA SER A 10 -14.00 -2.87 -9.10
C SER A 10 -12.58 -2.55 -8.67
N TYR A 11 -12.19 -3.01 -7.49
CA TYR A 11 -10.84 -2.82 -6.98
C TYR A 11 -10.45 -3.94 -6.02
N GLY A 12 -9.15 -4.13 -5.88
CA GLY A 12 -8.59 -4.93 -4.80
C GLY A 12 -8.34 -4.07 -3.56
N LEU A 13 -8.00 -4.71 -2.45
CA LEU A 13 -7.67 -4.00 -1.22
C LEU A 13 -6.27 -4.38 -0.77
N TYR A 14 -5.48 -3.37 -0.45
CA TYR A 14 -4.06 -3.50 -0.20
C TYR A 14 -3.64 -2.71 1.03
N ILE A 15 -2.55 -3.12 1.66
CA ILE A 15 -1.85 -2.28 2.62
C ILE A 15 -0.62 -1.71 1.91
N ILE A 16 -0.47 -0.40 1.98
CA ILE A 16 0.73 0.28 1.47
C ILE A 16 1.54 0.70 2.69
N THR A 17 2.76 0.18 2.80
CA THR A 17 3.68 0.59 3.86
C THR A 17 4.82 1.42 3.28
N SER A 18 5.33 2.34 4.07
CA SER A 18 6.51 3.13 3.74
C SER A 18 7.22 3.56 5.02
N GLY A 19 8.37 4.17 4.87
CA GLY A 19 9.13 4.63 6.02
C GLY A 19 10.32 5.48 5.63
N GLN A 20 10.81 6.25 6.62
CA GLN A 20 11.97 7.11 6.50
C GLN A 20 12.57 7.31 7.88
N ASP A 21 13.89 7.11 8.00
CA ASP A 21 14.63 7.36 9.25
C ASP A 21 14.05 6.64 10.48
N GLY A 22 13.69 5.37 10.33
CA GLY A 22 13.14 4.56 11.41
C GLY A 22 11.68 4.82 11.74
N LYS A 23 11.01 5.70 11.01
CA LYS A 23 9.57 5.96 11.15
C LYS A 23 8.84 5.23 10.03
N PHE A 24 7.89 4.38 10.40
CA PHE A 24 7.14 3.55 9.47
C PHE A 24 5.64 3.71 9.65
N ASN A 25 4.90 3.55 8.59
CA ASN A 25 3.45 3.57 8.61
C ASN A 25 2.88 2.68 7.50
N GLY A 26 1.62 2.31 7.67
CA GLY A 26 0.85 1.62 6.65
C GLY A 26 -0.56 2.17 6.57
N GLN A 27 -1.16 2.05 5.40
CA GLN A 27 -2.54 2.45 5.18
C GLN A 27 -3.24 1.49 4.22
N ILE A 28 -4.55 1.44 4.28
CA ILE A 28 -5.36 0.76 3.28
C ILE A 28 -5.40 1.60 2.02
N ALA A 29 -5.31 0.95 0.87
CA ALA A 29 -5.51 1.56 -0.43
C ALA A 29 -6.25 0.61 -1.35
N ASN A 30 -7.13 1.16 -2.19
CA ASN A 30 -7.81 0.42 -3.24
C ASN A 30 -7.39 0.88 -4.64
N SER A 31 -6.38 1.72 -4.71
CA SER A 31 -5.99 2.47 -5.91
C SER A 31 -4.66 2.00 -6.49
N LEU A 32 -4.35 0.72 -6.35
CA LEU A 32 -3.16 0.11 -6.91
C LEU A 32 -3.49 -0.57 -8.23
N PHE A 33 -2.60 -0.44 -9.22
CA PHE A 33 -2.67 -1.28 -10.43
C PHE A 33 -1.28 -1.50 -11.00
N GLN A 34 -1.14 -2.59 -11.75
CA GLN A 34 0.07 -2.86 -12.50
C GLN A 34 0.04 -2.05 -13.80
N VAL A 35 1.06 -1.24 -14.02
CA VAL A 35 1.16 -0.39 -15.23
C VAL A 35 1.67 -1.20 -16.41
N THR A 36 2.73 -1.97 -16.19
CA THR A 36 3.37 -2.80 -17.22
C THR A 36 4.10 -3.96 -16.53
N SER A 37 4.32 -5.04 -17.28
CA SER A 37 5.04 -6.21 -16.78
C SER A 37 6.53 -6.20 -17.14
N ASN A 38 6.94 -5.35 -18.08
CA ASN A 38 8.34 -5.31 -18.54
C ASN A 38 8.77 -3.87 -18.82
N PRO A 39 9.46 -3.21 -17.86
CA PRO A 39 9.79 -3.70 -16.53
C PRO A 39 8.56 -3.72 -15.61
N PRO A 40 8.53 -4.59 -14.59
CA PRO A 40 7.36 -4.67 -13.70
C PRO A 40 7.19 -3.37 -12.92
N THR A 41 6.10 -2.69 -13.21
CA THR A 41 5.82 -1.33 -12.70
C THR A 41 4.41 -1.27 -12.15
N VAL A 42 4.25 -0.68 -10.98
CA VAL A 42 2.94 -0.46 -10.34
C VAL A 42 2.70 1.04 -10.13
N ALA A 43 1.44 1.40 -10.04
CA ALA A 43 1.03 2.75 -9.69
C ALA A 43 0.07 2.70 -8.52
N VAL A 44 0.19 3.65 -7.60
CA VAL A 44 -0.71 3.78 -6.46
C VAL A 44 -1.06 5.26 -6.27
N SER A 45 -2.34 5.54 -6.02
CA SER A 45 -2.82 6.89 -5.73
C SER A 45 -3.02 7.04 -4.23
N ILE A 46 -2.31 7.99 -3.63
CA ILE A 46 -2.31 8.22 -2.19
C ILE A 46 -2.77 9.65 -1.89
N ASN A 47 -3.67 9.80 -0.91
CA ASN A 47 -4.12 11.10 -0.46
C ASN A 47 -2.94 11.88 0.13
N LYS A 48 -2.78 13.12 -0.29
CA LYS A 48 -1.68 14.00 0.12
C LYS A 48 -1.63 14.28 1.62
N GLU A 49 -2.74 14.13 2.32
CA GLU A 49 -2.81 14.37 3.77
C GLU A 49 -2.42 13.15 4.60
N ASN A 50 -2.28 11.98 3.98
CA ASN A 50 -1.93 10.77 4.70
C ASN A 50 -0.45 10.76 5.09
N TYR A 51 -0.17 10.23 6.27
CA TYR A 51 1.21 10.08 6.74
C TYR A 51 2.04 9.22 5.79
N THR A 52 1.45 8.17 5.23
CA THR A 52 2.12 7.31 4.24
C THR A 52 2.58 8.11 3.02
N HIS A 53 1.80 9.11 2.58
CA HIS A 53 2.19 10.01 1.48
C HIS A 53 3.50 10.73 1.81
N GLU A 54 3.60 11.29 3.02
CA GLU A 54 4.80 11.98 3.48
C GLU A 54 6.02 11.05 3.47
N LEU A 55 5.85 9.82 3.96
CA LEU A 55 6.93 8.84 4.01
C LEU A 55 7.38 8.39 2.61
N ILE A 56 6.44 8.17 1.69
CA ILE A 56 6.77 7.80 0.30
C ILE A 56 7.51 8.94 -0.38
N THR A 57 7.07 10.18 -0.20
CA THR A 57 7.70 11.36 -0.76
C THR A 57 9.16 11.48 -0.29
N ALA A 58 9.40 11.20 0.99
CA ALA A 58 10.73 11.31 1.57
C ALA A 58 11.65 10.14 1.17
N SER A 59 11.17 8.91 1.27
CA SER A 59 12.00 7.71 1.05
C SER A 59 12.05 7.25 -0.41
N ARG A 60 11.04 7.57 -1.20
CA ARG A 60 10.86 7.11 -2.59
C ARG A 60 10.69 5.57 -2.66
N LYS A 61 10.17 4.96 -1.61
CA LYS A 61 9.99 3.51 -1.51
C LYS A 61 8.67 3.18 -0.83
N PHE A 62 8.04 2.10 -1.26
CA PHE A 62 6.89 1.56 -0.57
C PHE A 62 6.77 0.06 -0.82
N VAL A 63 5.96 -0.59 0.01
CA VAL A 63 5.63 -2.00 -0.14
C VAL A 63 4.12 -2.12 -0.28
N VAL A 64 3.69 -2.93 -1.25
CA VAL A 64 2.30 -3.32 -1.43
C VAL A 64 2.12 -4.69 -0.80
N SER A 65 1.14 -4.81 0.09
CA SER A 65 0.73 -6.11 0.65
C SER A 65 -0.69 -6.41 0.19
N VAL A 66 -0.87 -7.53 -0.50
CA VAL A 66 -2.16 -7.94 -1.07
C VAL A 66 -2.94 -8.69 0.00
N LEU A 67 -4.09 -8.15 0.41
CA LEU A 67 -4.90 -8.73 1.47
C LEU A 67 -5.69 -9.95 1.03
N SER A 68 -5.80 -10.93 1.92
CA SER A 68 -6.66 -12.09 1.76
C SER A 68 -8.14 -11.71 1.91
N GLN A 69 -9.02 -12.41 1.19
CA GLN A 69 -10.48 -12.24 1.34
C GLN A 69 -10.96 -12.51 2.77
N ASP A 70 -10.20 -13.27 3.56
CA ASP A 70 -10.54 -13.62 4.94
C ASP A 70 -10.07 -12.58 5.96
N THR A 71 -9.55 -11.44 5.50
CA THR A 71 -9.05 -10.39 6.39
C THR A 71 -10.17 -9.83 7.27
N PRO A 72 -10.01 -9.83 8.62
CA PRO A 72 -11.03 -9.27 9.51
C PRO A 72 -11.19 -7.76 9.32
N MET A 73 -12.42 -7.26 9.49
CA MET A 73 -12.70 -5.82 9.40
C MET A 73 -11.93 -5.01 10.44
N THR A 74 -11.66 -5.58 11.61
CA THR A 74 -10.85 -4.91 12.65
C THR A 74 -9.42 -4.65 12.18
N PHE A 75 -8.86 -5.57 11.40
CA PHE A 75 -7.53 -5.40 10.83
C PHE A 75 -7.52 -4.31 9.75
N ILE A 76 -8.53 -4.32 8.88
CA ILE A 76 -8.70 -3.28 7.85
C ILE A 76 -8.89 -1.92 8.53
N GLY A 77 -9.70 -1.85 9.59
CA GLY A 77 -9.96 -0.61 10.33
C GLY A 77 -8.71 -0.01 10.98
N LEU A 78 -7.80 -0.86 11.45
CA LEU A 78 -6.53 -0.39 12.02
C LEU A 78 -5.74 0.42 11.00
N PHE A 79 -5.70 -0.03 9.75
CA PHE A 79 -4.95 0.64 8.69
C PHE A 79 -5.75 1.72 7.96
N GLY A 80 -7.07 1.57 7.90
CA GLY A 80 -7.93 2.45 7.10
C GLY A 80 -8.55 3.62 7.85
N PHE A 81 -8.82 3.47 9.16
CA PHE A 81 -9.59 4.46 9.92
C PHE A 81 -8.78 5.20 10.98
N LYS A 82 -7.51 4.85 11.19
CA LYS A 82 -6.64 5.49 12.16
C LYS A 82 -5.47 6.17 11.46
N SER A 83 -5.00 7.28 12.03
CA SER A 83 -3.83 7.98 11.52
C SER A 83 -2.56 7.41 12.15
N GLY A 84 -1.54 7.15 11.31
CA GLY A 84 -0.21 6.78 11.77
C GLY A 84 0.51 7.88 12.54
N ARG A 85 -0.01 9.12 12.48
CA ARG A 85 0.51 10.25 13.27
C ARG A 85 0.17 10.13 14.76
N SER A 86 -0.93 9.41 15.08
CA SER A 86 -1.42 9.26 16.45
C SER A 86 -1.35 7.83 16.97
N VAL A 87 -1.18 6.84 16.09
CA VAL A 87 -1.16 5.40 16.44
C VAL A 87 -0.04 4.72 15.67
N ASP A 88 0.77 3.91 16.35
CA ASP A 88 1.72 3.01 15.70
C ASP A 88 0.96 1.77 15.21
N LYS A 89 0.57 1.79 13.94
CA LYS A 89 -0.23 0.73 13.32
C LYS A 89 0.50 -0.60 13.19
N LEU A 90 1.83 -0.57 13.19
CA LEU A 90 2.66 -1.76 12.97
C LEU A 90 3.13 -2.42 14.26
N LYS A 91 2.82 -1.85 15.41
CA LYS A 91 3.34 -2.28 16.71
C LYS A 91 3.09 -3.75 17.02
N ASP A 92 1.85 -4.21 16.81
CA ASP A 92 1.45 -5.58 17.15
C ASP A 92 1.19 -6.44 15.89
N ILE A 93 1.74 -6.02 14.77
CA ILE A 93 1.56 -6.66 13.47
C ILE A 93 2.82 -7.43 13.10
N LYS A 94 2.65 -8.66 12.60
CA LYS A 94 3.77 -9.44 12.11
C LYS A 94 4.30 -8.84 10.82
N THR A 95 5.58 -8.49 10.82
CA THR A 95 6.26 -7.91 9.65
C THR A 95 7.61 -8.57 9.45
N LYS A 96 8.17 -8.38 8.25
CA LYS A 96 9.58 -8.66 7.96
C LYS A 96 10.15 -7.50 7.17
N THR A 97 11.47 -7.41 7.11
CA THR A 97 12.18 -6.39 6.33
C THR A 97 12.78 -7.05 5.10
N GLY A 98 12.51 -6.47 3.92
CA GLY A 98 13.07 -6.92 2.66
C GLY A 98 14.16 -6.00 2.14
N VAL A 99 14.31 -5.96 0.81
CA VAL A 99 15.42 -5.24 0.14
C VAL A 99 15.29 -3.72 0.22
N THR A 100 14.08 -3.19 0.39
CA THR A 100 13.85 -1.74 0.49
C THR A 100 14.10 -1.18 1.89
N GLY A 101 14.13 -2.04 2.89
CA GLY A 101 14.16 -1.62 4.29
C GLY A 101 12.79 -1.22 4.84
N ILE A 102 11.75 -1.25 4.02
CA ILE A 102 10.38 -0.94 4.43
C ILE A 102 9.72 -2.19 4.99
N PRO A 103 8.94 -2.10 6.09
CA PRO A 103 8.24 -3.27 6.63
C PRO A 103 7.27 -3.89 5.64
N ILE A 104 7.34 -5.21 5.53
CA ILE A 104 6.39 -6.02 4.76
C ILE A 104 5.42 -6.63 5.76
N VAL A 105 4.13 -6.30 5.66
CA VAL A 105 3.10 -6.86 6.52
C VAL A 105 2.87 -8.31 6.14
N LEU A 106 2.82 -9.21 7.12
CA LEU A 106 2.63 -10.65 6.91
C LEU A 106 1.25 -11.13 7.32
N ASP A 107 0.62 -10.49 8.30
CA ASP A 107 -0.71 -10.88 8.78
C ASP A 107 -1.77 -10.61 7.72
N ASN A 108 -2.57 -11.64 7.38
CA ASN A 108 -3.67 -11.55 6.41
C ASN A 108 -3.22 -11.22 4.97
N VAL A 109 -1.96 -11.44 4.64
CA VAL A 109 -1.36 -11.04 3.36
C VAL A 109 -1.00 -12.27 2.54
N LEU A 110 -1.38 -12.27 1.26
CA LEU A 110 -1.10 -13.36 0.31
C LEU A 110 0.24 -13.18 -0.38
N SER A 111 0.58 -11.95 -0.75
CA SER A 111 1.80 -11.64 -1.51
C SER A 111 2.19 -10.19 -1.26
N PHE A 112 3.43 -9.86 -1.61
CA PHE A 112 3.93 -8.50 -1.48
C PHE A 112 4.74 -8.08 -2.70
N ILE A 113 4.83 -6.77 -2.90
CA ILE A 113 5.67 -6.15 -3.91
C ILE A 113 6.42 -5.01 -3.24
N GLU A 114 7.74 -5.04 -3.30
CA GLU A 114 8.58 -3.92 -2.87
C GLU A 114 8.89 -3.05 -4.08
N ALA A 115 8.71 -1.75 -3.94
CA ALA A 115 8.77 -0.83 -5.07
C ALA A 115 9.59 0.43 -4.77
N GLU A 116 10.26 0.93 -5.79
CA GLU A 116 11.01 2.19 -5.74
C GLU A 116 10.35 3.17 -6.71
N VAL A 117 10.01 4.36 -6.19
CA VAL A 117 9.31 5.39 -6.98
C VAL A 117 10.24 5.98 -8.04
N GLU A 118 9.78 5.97 -9.28
CA GLU A 118 10.51 6.56 -10.40
C GLU A 118 9.88 7.86 -10.88
N ASN A 119 8.57 8.03 -10.67
CA ASN A 119 7.84 9.20 -11.14
C ASN A 119 6.61 9.42 -10.30
N GLU A 120 6.05 10.62 -10.33
CA GLU A 120 4.81 10.92 -9.64
C GLU A 120 4.02 11.98 -10.38
N MET A 121 2.70 11.98 -10.16
CA MET A 121 1.80 12.97 -10.74
C MET A 121 0.82 13.44 -9.68
N SER A 122 0.79 14.74 -9.44
CA SER A 122 -0.22 15.35 -8.57
C SER A 122 -1.56 15.40 -9.30
N CYS A 123 -2.61 14.97 -8.64
CA CYS A 123 -3.97 14.99 -9.17
C CYS A 123 -4.95 15.34 -8.04
N GLY A 124 -5.35 16.62 -7.95
CA GLY A 124 -6.27 17.06 -6.90
C GLY A 124 -5.75 16.78 -5.50
N THR A 125 -6.53 16.01 -4.73
CA THR A 125 -6.21 15.65 -3.34
C THR A 125 -5.19 14.51 -3.24
N HIS A 126 -4.82 13.90 -4.35
CA HIS A 126 -3.97 12.71 -4.39
C HIS A 126 -2.70 12.92 -5.21
N THR A 127 -1.72 12.07 -4.96
CA THR A 127 -0.56 11.90 -5.82
C THR A 127 -0.55 10.46 -6.32
N ILE A 128 -0.35 10.27 -7.63
CA ILE A 128 -0.11 8.95 -8.20
C ILE A 128 1.40 8.73 -8.22
N PHE A 129 1.85 7.69 -7.52
CA PHE A 129 3.25 7.29 -7.54
C PHE A 129 3.43 6.13 -8.50
N PHE A 130 4.34 6.27 -9.44
CA PHE A 130 4.74 5.21 -10.38
C PHE A 130 6.05 4.61 -9.88
N ALA A 131 6.07 3.31 -9.66
CA ALA A 131 7.21 2.68 -9.01
C ALA A 131 7.58 1.37 -9.69
N LYS A 132 8.89 1.15 -9.81
CA LYS A 132 9.44 -0.09 -10.32
C LYS A 132 9.45 -1.14 -9.20
N ALA A 133 8.91 -2.32 -9.46
CA ALA A 133 9.02 -3.43 -8.54
C ALA A 133 10.48 -3.91 -8.49
N VAL A 134 11.04 -3.97 -7.30
CA VAL A 134 12.42 -4.44 -7.08
C VAL A 134 12.48 -5.80 -6.42
N GLU A 135 11.39 -6.24 -5.81
CA GLU A 135 11.22 -7.57 -5.26
C GLU A 135 9.74 -7.89 -5.11
N ALA A 136 9.37 -9.14 -5.26
CA ALA A 136 8.00 -9.60 -5.04
C ALA A 136 8.01 -11.09 -4.72
N ASP A 137 7.09 -11.54 -3.88
CA ASP A 137 6.96 -12.96 -3.57
C ASP A 137 5.56 -13.28 -3.05
N ILE A 138 5.24 -14.55 -3.07
CA ILE A 138 4.01 -15.08 -2.47
C ILE A 138 4.30 -15.49 -1.03
N ILE A 139 3.42 -15.12 -0.11
CA ILE A 139 3.52 -15.50 1.30
C ILE A 139 2.70 -16.76 1.54
N VAL A 140 1.46 -16.77 1.06
CA VAL A 140 0.56 -17.92 1.21
C VAL A 140 -0.45 -17.92 0.07
N GLU A 141 -0.87 -19.09 -0.38
CA GLU A 141 -1.90 -19.22 -1.40
C GLU A 141 -3.28 -18.82 -0.82
N GLY A 142 -4.13 -18.26 -1.66
CA GLY A 142 -5.48 -17.83 -1.28
C GLY A 142 -6.09 -16.89 -2.30
N GLU A 143 -7.30 -16.42 -1.99
CA GLU A 143 -8.02 -15.49 -2.85
C GLU A 143 -7.85 -14.07 -2.35
N PRO A 144 -7.54 -13.12 -3.24
CA PRO A 144 -7.40 -11.72 -2.84
C PRO A 144 -8.75 -11.09 -2.48
N LEU A 145 -8.70 -10.14 -1.56
CA LEU A 145 -9.86 -9.33 -1.17
C LEU A 145 -10.14 -8.30 -2.27
N THR A 146 -11.33 -8.38 -2.84
CA THR A 146 -11.79 -7.49 -3.90
C THR A 146 -13.17 -6.92 -3.58
#